data_ceacb5dedd6ecefdc6cf8c3dffb22485
#
_entry.id   ceacb5dedd6ecefdc6cf8c3dffb22485
#
_cell.length_a   1.000
_cell.length_b   1.000
_cell.length_c   1.000
_cell.angle_alpha   90.00
_cell.angle_beta   90.00
_cell.angle_gamma   90.00
#
_symmetry.space_group_name_H-M   'P 1'
#
loop_
_entity.id
_entity.type
_entity.pdbx_description
1 polymer ?
#
loop_
_entity_poly.entity_id
_entity_poly.type
_entity_poly.pdbx_seq_one_letter_code
_entity_poly.pdbx_strand_id
1 'polypeptide(L)'
;YLAGEDPIELLKRVSHRVVTMHASDRYLAEGTIEDLRKEEGGSQGYAKRLRHGEIGKGLNDYDAIFTELKSKGFNSWISIEDGVDGMDQLARSVEFLKKKISIYWPQ
;
A
#
# COMPACT_ATOMS: atom_id res chain seq x y z
N TYR A 1 4.75 -7.12 -6.40
CA TYR A 1 3.90 -8.11 -7.09
C TYR A 1 4.36 -8.35 -8.53
N LEU A 2 4.56 -7.30 -9.32
CA LEU A 2 4.93 -7.43 -10.74
C LEU A 2 6.28 -8.10 -10.94
N ALA A 3 7.24 -7.84 -10.08
CA ALA A 3 8.56 -8.48 -10.11
C ALA A 3 8.56 -9.93 -9.58
N GLY A 4 7.42 -10.46 -9.18
CA GLY A 4 7.32 -11.81 -8.60
C GLY A 4 7.77 -11.91 -7.15
N GLU A 5 8.01 -10.77 -6.48
CA GLU A 5 8.41 -10.72 -5.07
C GLU A 5 7.20 -10.62 -4.14
N ASP A 6 7.34 -11.18 -2.94
CA ASP A 6 6.39 -10.96 -1.85
C ASP A 6 6.71 -9.62 -1.17
N PRO A 7 5.81 -8.62 -1.22
CA PRO A 7 6.08 -7.32 -0.65
C PRO A 7 6.26 -7.34 0.87
N ILE A 8 5.63 -8.27 1.58
CA ILE A 8 5.77 -8.39 3.04
C ILE A 8 7.14 -8.98 3.41
N GLU A 9 7.59 -10.01 2.70
CA GLU A 9 8.94 -10.55 2.91
C GLU A 9 10.02 -9.52 2.58
N LEU A 10 9.83 -8.71 1.54
CA LEU A 10 10.73 -7.62 1.22
C LEU A 10 10.73 -6.54 2.33
N LEU A 11 9.54 -6.17 2.82
CA LEU A 11 9.41 -5.21 3.92
C LEU A 11 10.16 -5.70 5.17
N LYS A 12 10.04 -6.98 5.54
CA LYS A 12 10.75 -7.55 6.71
C LYS A 12 12.26 -7.35 6.65
N ARG A 13 12.83 -7.38 5.46
CA ARG A 13 14.28 -7.16 5.28
C ARG A 13 14.74 -5.73 5.55
N VAL A 14 13.86 -4.75 5.34
CA VAL A 14 14.19 -3.32 5.40
C VAL A 14 13.46 -2.55 6.48
N SER A 15 12.49 -3.16 7.16
CA SER A 15 11.59 -2.50 8.10
C SER A 15 12.31 -1.75 9.23
N HIS A 16 13.46 -2.27 9.68
CA HIS A 16 14.32 -1.62 10.69
C HIS A 16 14.95 -0.30 10.21
N ARG A 17 14.89 0.00 8.92
CA ARG A 17 15.40 1.23 8.31
C ARG A 17 14.30 2.21 7.90
N VAL A 18 13.04 1.83 8.03
CA VAL A 18 11.91 2.67 7.63
C VAL A 18 11.75 3.81 8.62
N VAL A 19 11.85 5.04 8.14
CA VAL A 19 11.74 6.27 8.95
C VAL A 19 10.46 7.06 8.66
N THR A 20 9.84 6.84 7.51
CA THR A 20 8.56 7.42 7.12
C THR A 20 7.85 6.50 6.14
N MET A 21 6.56 6.69 5.97
CA MET A 21 5.75 5.89 5.06
C MET A 21 4.84 6.80 4.23
N HIS A 22 4.74 6.52 2.94
CA HIS A 22 3.68 7.03 2.08
C HIS A 22 2.63 5.93 1.90
N ALA A 23 1.40 6.20 2.29
CA ALA A 23 0.29 5.29 2.15
C ALA A 23 -0.43 5.53 0.83
N SER A 24 -0.46 4.52 0.00
CA SER A 24 -1.24 4.49 -1.24
C SER A 24 -1.76 3.08 -1.46
N ASP A 25 -2.67 2.92 -2.38
CA ASP A 25 -3.15 1.60 -2.75
C ASP A 25 -3.38 1.49 -4.25
N ARG A 26 -3.31 0.27 -4.71
CA ARG A 26 -3.55 -0.05 -6.10
C ARG A 26 -4.49 -1.23 -6.21
N TYR A 27 -5.39 -1.17 -7.16
CA TYR A 27 -6.29 -2.26 -7.46
C TYR A 27 -6.15 -2.71 -8.91
N LEU A 28 -6.42 -3.98 -9.12
CA LEU A 28 -6.42 -4.58 -10.44
C LEU A 28 -7.81 -4.39 -11.06
N ALA A 29 -7.90 -3.56 -12.10
CA ALA A 29 -9.17 -3.22 -12.73
C ALA A 29 -9.76 -4.39 -13.53
N GLU A 30 -8.90 -5.20 -14.12
CA GLU A 30 -9.30 -6.41 -14.88
C GLU A 30 -8.12 -7.38 -15.00
N GLY A 31 -8.43 -8.66 -15.24
CA GLY A 31 -7.42 -9.70 -15.37
C GLY A 31 -6.78 -10.12 -14.06
N THR A 32 -5.62 -10.76 -14.15
CA THR A 32 -4.85 -11.27 -13.02
C THR A 32 -3.48 -10.60 -12.92
N ILE A 33 -2.81 -10.75 -11.78
CA ILE A 33 -1.41 -10.31 -11.61
C ILE A 33 -0.50 -11.01 -12.63
N GLU A 34 -0.79 -12.26 -12.95
CA GLU A 34 -0.01 -13.01 -13.94
C GLU A 34 -0.18 -12.44 -15.36
N ASP A 35 -1.39 -12.01 -15.73
CA ASP A 35 -1.63 -11.31 -16.98
C ASP A 35 -0.84 -10.01 -17.05
N LEU A 36 -0.79 -9.29 -15.94
CA LEU A 36 -0.04 -8.05 -15.81
C LEU A 36 1.46 -8.28 -16.04
N ARG A 37 2.02 -9.33 -15.43
CA ARG A 37 3.43 -9.70 -15.60
C ARG A 37 3.81 -10.01 -17.04
N LYS A 38 2.89 -10.59 -17.79
CA LYS A 38 3.11 -10.93 -19.21
C LYS A 38 3.07 -9.70 -20.13
N GLU A 39 2.22 -8.73 -19.81
CA GLU A 39 2.02 -7.55 -20.66
C GLU A 39 3.05 -6.46 -20.42
N GLU A 40 3.48 -6.30 -19.18
CA GLU A 40 4.33 -5.18 -18.76
C GLU A 40 5.78 -5.67 -18.62
N GLY A 41 6.66 -5.11 -19.39
CA GLY A 41 8.10 -5.37 -19.31
C GLY A 41 8.78 -4.88 -18.02
N GLY A 42 8.04 -4.80 -16.92
CA GLY A 42 8.54 -4.66 -15.55
C GLY A 42 9.02 -3.27 -15.11
N SER A 43 9.28 -2.34 -16.01
CA SER A 43 9.94 -1.09 -15.62
C SER A 43 9.41 0.20 -16.26
N GLN A 44 8.40 0.14 -17.06
CA GLN A 44 7.92 1.32 -17.81
C GLN A 44 6.54 1.80 -17.35
N GLY A 45 6.50 2.48 -16.23
CA GLY A 45 5.30 3.16 -15.79
C GLY A 45 4.22 2.23 -15.23
N TYR A 46 3.05 2.78 -15.06
CA TYR A 46 1.92 2.07 -14.48
C TYR A 46 1.18 1.26 -15.53
N ALA A 47 1.01 -0.01 -15.28
CA ALA A 47 0.15 -0.85 -16.09
C ALA A 47 -1.25 -0.25 -16.18
N LYS A 48 -1.85 -0.26 -17.36
CA LYS A 48 -3.20 0.26 -17.58
C LYS A 48 -4.26 -0.39 -16.69
N ARG A 49 -4.04 -1.66 -16.33
CA ARG A 49 -4.93 -2.45 -15.49
C ARG A 49 -4.71 -2.25 -14.00
N LEU A 50 -3.53 -1.78 -13.59
CA LEU A 50 -3.19 -1.52 -12.20
C LEU A 50 -3.40 -0.02 -11.91
N ARG A 51 -4.50 0.30 -11.27
CA ARG A 51 -4.93 1.68 -11.04
C ARG A 51 -4.75 2.09 -9.59
N HIS A 52 -4.47 3.35 -9.37
CA HIS A 52 -4.62 3.97 -8.06
C HIS A 52 -6.07 3.88 -7.59
N GLY A 53 -6.25 3.68 -6.31
CA GLY A 53 -7.57 3.62 -5.73
C GLY A 53 -7.59 3.97 -4.26
N GLU A 54 -8.77 3.86 -3.68
CA GLU A 54 -9.00 4.11 -2.26
C GLU A 54 -8.12 3.20 -1.40
N ILE A 55 -7.43 3.79 -0.43
CA ILE A 55 -6.56 3.05 0.49
C ILE A 55 -7.40 2.04 1.30
N GLY A 56 -6.94 0.79 1.32
CA GLY A 56 -7.62 -0.31 1.97
C GLY A 56 -8.53 -1.13 1.06
N LYS A 57 -8.74 -0.71 -0.18
CA LYS A 57 -9.53 -1.42 -1.17
C LYS A 57 -8.70 -2.14 -2.24
N GLY A 58 -7.40 -1.99 -2.17
CA GLY A 58 -6.48 -2.52 -3.17
C GLY A 58 -5.73 -3.77 -2.72
N LEU A 59 -4.56 -3.94 -3.31
CA LEU A 59 -3.70 -5.12 -3.15
C LEU A 59 -2.83 -5.08 -1.88
N ASN A 60 -2.66 -3.91 -1.27
CA ASN A 60 -1.80 -3.78 -0.09
C ASN A 60 -2.48 -4.34 1.16
N ASP A 61 -1.78 -5.26 1.82
CA ASP A 61 -2.19 -5.79 3.13
C ASP A 61 -1.70 -4.85 4.23
N TYR A 62 -2.52 -3.86 4.60
CA TYR A 62 -2.18 -2.89 5.63
C TYR A 62 -2.05 -3.48 7.02
N ASP A 63 -2.74 -4.59 7.31
CA ASP A 63 -2.58 -5.27 8.59
C ASP A 63 -1.19 -5.91 8.71
N ALA A 64 -0.74 -6.60 7.68
CA ALA A 64 0.60 -7.17 7.64
C ALA A 64 1.69 -6.08 7.65
N ILE A 65 1.51 -5.01 6.87
CA ILE A 65 2.45 -3.87 6.82
C ILE A 65 2.58 -3.21 8.20
N PHE A 66 1.47 -2.87 8.84
CA PHE A 66 1.48 -2.18 10.12
C PHE A 66 1.96 -3.07 11.26
N THR A 67 1.64 -4.36 11.22
CA THR A 67 2.19 -5.35 12.16
C THR A 67 3.72 -5.35 12.10
N GLU A 68 4.28 -5.42 10.92
CA GLU A 68 5.75 -5.44 10.74
C GLU A 68 6.38 -4.12 11.19
N LEU A 69 5.87 -2.99 10.75
CA LEU A 69 6.39 -1.67 11.12
C LEU A 69 6.33 -1.44 12.63
N LYS A 70 5.22 -1.79 13.26
CA LYS A 70 5.06 -1.69 14.71
C LYS A 70 6.09 -2.57 15.44
N SER A 71 6.30 -3.79 14.98
CA SER A 71 7.26 -4.73 15.58
C SER A 71 8.70 -4.19 15.58
N LYS A 72 9.02 -3.30 14.65
CA LYS A 72 10.34 -2.65 14.54
C LYS A 72 10.40 -1.26 15.20
N GLY A 73 9.35 -0.89 15.91
CA GLY A 73 9.34 0.37 16.64
C GLY A 73 9.05 1.60 15.77
N PHE A 74 8.46 1.43 14.59
CA PHE A 74 8.07 2.56 13.76
C PHE A 74 7.12 3.48 14.54
N ASN A 75 7.48 4.75 14.60
CA ASN A 75 6.72 5.79 15.29
C ASN A 75 6.97 7.14 14.62
N SER A 76 6.53 7.27 13.37
CA SER A 76 6.78 8.46 12.57
C SER A 76 5.58 8.76 11.67
N TRP A 77 5.81 9.57 10.66
CA TRP A 77 4.75 10.05 9.79
C TRP A 77 4.29 9.00 8.77
N ILE A 78 2.97 8.93 8.60
CA ILE A 78 2.32 8.23 7.51
C ILE A 78 1.64 9.29 6.66
N SER A 79 2.21 9.57 5.49
CA SER A 79 1.66 10.51 4.53
C SER A 79 0.70 9.81 3.58
N ILE A 80 -0.38 10.45 3.22
CA ILE A 80 -1.33 9.90 2.24
C ILE A 80 -0.91 10.32 0.83
N GLU A 81 -0.80 9.33 -0.03
CA GLU A 81 -0.60 9.49 -1.46
C GLU A 81 -1.83 8.94 -2.19
N ASP A 82 -2.91 9.70 -2.15
CA ASP A 82 -4.22 9.37 -2.70
C ASP A 82 -4.89 10.64 -3.23
N GLY A 83 -6.13 10.54 -3.68
CA GLY A 83 -6.91 11.68 -4.14
C GLY A 83 -7.08 11.75 -5.64
N VAL A 84 -6.82 10.65 -6.34
CA VAL A 84 -6.98 10.55 -7.79
C VAL A 84 -8.44 10.71 -8.22
N ASP A 85 -9.37 10.20 -7.40
CA ASP A 85 -10.80 10.19 -7.69
C ASP A 85 -11.61 11.14 -6.79
N GLY A 86 -10.96 12.18 -6.27
CA GLY A 86 -11.62 13.29 -5.58
C GLY A 86 -11.64 13.20 -4.06
N MET A 87 -12.26 14.20 -3.45
CA MET A 87 -12.22 14.42 -2.00
C MET A 87 -12.96 13.36 -1.19
N ASP A 88 -14.05 12.80 -1.72
CA ASP A 88 -14.80 11.77 -1.00
C ASP A 88 -13.98 10.48 -0.85
N GLN A 89 -13.26 10.10 -1.89
CA GLN A 89 -12.33 8.96 -1.82
C GLN A 89 -11.21 9.25 -0.82
N LEU A 90 -10.62 10.42 -0.88
CA LEU A 90 -9.57 10.83 0.06
C LEU A 90 -10.07 10.77 1.52
N ALA A 91 -11.29 11.25 1.78
CA ALA A 91 -11.88 11.19 3.11
C ALA A 91 -12.02 9.75 3.62
N ARG A 92 -12.48 8.82 2.78
CA ARG A 92 -12.57 7.40 3.15
C ARG A 92 -11.20 6.77 3.40
N SER A 93 -10.20 7.14 2.60
CA SER A 93 -8.80 6.70 2.81
C SER A 93 -8.25 7.20 4.14
N VAL A 94 -8.53 8.45 4.51
CA VAL A 94 -8.15 9.01 5.82
C VAL A 94 -8.82 8.24 6.96
N GLU A 95 -10.11 7.97 6.86
CA GLU A 95 -10.85 7.21 7.88
C GLU A 95 -10.30 5.79 8.05
N PHE A 96 -10.02 5.12 6.94
CA PHE A 96 -9.39 3.79 6.98
C PHE A 96 -8.06 3.82 7.73
N LEU A 97 -7.16 4.75 7.37
CA LEU A 97 -5.85 4.86 8.02
C LEU A 97 -5.97 5.22 9.50
N LYS A 98 -6.83 6.17 9.86
CA LYS A 98 -7.08 6.51 11.28
C LYS A 98 -7.54 5.31 12.09
N LYS A 99 -8.47 4.52 11.54
CA LYS A 99 -8.94 3.29 12.18
C LYS A 99 -7.80 2.29 12.37
N LYS A 100 -6.98 2.06 11.35
CA LYS A 100 -5.82 1.16 11.45
C LYS A 100 -4.79 1.67 12.44
N ILE A 101 -4.47 2.94 12.41
CA ILE A 101 -3.52 3.56 13.36
C ILE A 101 -4.01 3.38 14.80
N SER A 102 -5.29 3.55 15.08
CA SER A 102 -5.84 3.34 16.42
C SER A 102 -5.73 1.90 16.92
N ILE A 103 -5.71 0.93 16.02
CA ILE A 103 -5.53 -0.50 16.34
C ILE A 103 -4.06 -0.80 16.64
N TYR A 104 -3.16 -0.36 15.77
CA TYR A 104 -1.74 -0.72 15.84
C TYR A 104 -0.92 0.18 16.77
N TRP A 105 -1.26 1.45 16.88
CA TRP A 105 -0.61 2.42 17.77
C TRP A 105 -1.66 3.13 18.65
N PRO A 106 -2.32 2.38 19.57
CA PRO A 106 -3.30 3.00 20.47
C PRO A 106 -2.64 4.05 21.36
N GLN A 107 -3.36 5.14 21.54
CA GLN A 107 -2.93 6.27 22.38
C GLN A 107 -3.38 6.05 23.83
#